data_429f65b99b793be5d55f62c65d715ccf
#
_entry.id   429f65b99b793be5d55f62c65d715ccf
#
_cell.length_a   1.000
_cell.length_b   1.000
_cell.length_c   1.000
_cell.angle_alpha   90.00
_cell.angle_beta   90.00
_cell.angle_gamma   90.00
#
_symmetry.space_group_name_H-M   'P 1'
#
loop_
_entity.id
_entity.type
_entity.pdbx_description
1 polymer ?
#
loop_
_entity_poly.entity_id
_entity_poly.type
_entity_poly.pdbx_seq_one_letter_code
_entity_poly.pdbx_strand_id
1 'polypeptide(L)'
;MASYSQAVLDDIRAAVDIVDLVNRFVNVKKAGANWKGLCPFHAEKTPSFMVNPKKGIFHCFGCGVGGDAFGFLMRQDKLSFPEAVRALARQAGIALPEERGGKPGDGSREELLRVMDLAARFYVEHLWTPAGERARAYLSERGIDPEVARRFGLGLAPEGWDALLNFMRSEKVAEETLVAAGLAIPRENRSGVYDRFRGRLLFAIRDLQGRVVAFGGRAFGDEQPKYLNSPETPLYTKGNLLYAADLARPAIQAKNRALLVEGYVDCLMAHQYGFGETVAALGTAFTLAQLGLLRRYCDEVVTFFDADAAGRKAAERAEELLEPTGSGMAWAINRSGAFEGGGTLRLKVALLPAGHDPDTFLRTHGAPAFTERIAAARSLLAYALDRAISDPEGATGARGRANAFARAALMLAKVADSQEATALSREAGAKLGVDATQLWIEAQRLQASLRKPPAPGPPRATAPASGPPSVERDLLALLLHSLPAREALLPVLVEAEDLSHPPFRAIVAALKLRPADAAESLLTDLPTDEARSVLAALLVEEFLLLDVRVSIEQFQKRLERSQRLRRAREVSQSIAEVQAKTGAATPVTDELRALHQESAAVYGITGGVAQSLEHGTPGPQGAQTNE
;
A
#
# COMPACT_ATOMS: atom_id res chain seq x y z
N MET A 1 -2.65 -0.24 28.18
CA MET A 1 -2.57 0.57 26.93
C MET A 1 -2.10 1.96 27.33
N ALA A 2 -1.08 2.48 26.66
CA ALA A 2 -0.66 3.87 26.90
C ALA A 2 -1.80 4.80 26.45
N SER A 3 -2.35 5.55 27.40
CA SER A 3 -3.42 6.51 27.14
C SER A 3 -2.80 7.91 27.11
N TYR A 4 -2.60 8.45 25.92
CA TYR A 4 -2.22 9.85 25.74
C TYR A 4 -3.44 10.74 25.95
N SER A 5 -3.26 11.91 26.60
CA SER A 5 -4.35 12.87 26.72
C SER A 5 -4.73 13.46 25.36
N GLN A 6 -6.00 13.75 25.14
CA GLN A 6 -6.47 14.34 23.89
C GLN A 6 -5.73 15.65 23.57
N ALA A 7 -5.43 16.48 24.56
CA ALA A 7 -4.65 17.71 24.38
C ALA A 7 -3.27 17.48 23.75
N VAL A 8 -2.54 16.43 24.20
CA VAL A 8 -1.23 16.08 23.62
C VAL A 8 -1.38 15.60 22.17
N LEU A 9 -2.42 14.84 21.87
CA LEU A 9 -2.67 14.38 20.49
C LEU A 9 -3.02 15.56 19.56
N ASP A 10 -3.78 16.53 20.06
CA ASP A 10 -4.16 17.72 19.31
C ASP A 10 -2.97 18.68 19.12
N ASP A 11 -2.10 18.81 20.12
CA ASP A 11 -0.85 19.56 20.00
C ASP A 11 0.06 18.97 18.92
N ILE A 12 0.19 17.65 18.87
CA ILE A 12 0.97 16.95 17.83
C ILE A 12 0.34 17.15 16.45
N ARG A 13 -0.99 17.04 16.32
CA ARG A 13 -1.69 17.30 15.06
C ARG A 13 -1.47 18.72 14.55
N ALA A 14 -1.53 19.69 15.44
CA ALA A 14 -1.34 21.09 15.09
C ALA A 14 0.10 21.41 14.67
N ALA A 15 1.09 20.71 15.24
CA ALA A 15 2.50 20.93 14.96
C ALA A 15 3.03 20.16 13.74
N VAL A 16 2.34 19.10 13.29
CA VAL A 16 2.76 18.26 12.17
C VAL A 16 2.07 18.70 10.89
N ASP A 17 2.83 19.17 9.89
CA ASP A 17 2.31 19.35 8.54
C ASP A 17 2.17 17.99 7.86
N ILE A 18 0.91 17.59 7.60
CA ILE A 18 0.60 16.31 6.97
C ILE A 18 1.10 16.24 5.52
N VAL A 19 1.19 17.38 4.80
CA VAL A 19 1.71 17.41 3.43
C VAL A 19 3.20 17.11 3.43
N ASP A 20 3.95 17.74 4.34
CA ASP A 20 5.39 17.48 4.51
C ASP A 20 5.64 16.02 4.96
N LEU A 21 4.80 15.51 5.87
CA LEU A 21 4.88 14.12 6.30
C LEU A 21 4.69 13.17 5.11
N VAL A 22 3.63 13.37 4.32
CA VAL A 22 3.30 12.52 3.17
C VAL A 22 4.34 12.64 2.07
N ASN A 23 4.87 13.84 1.80
CA ASN A 23 5.89 14.07 0.77
C ASN A 23 7.20 13.32 1.00
N ARG A 24 7.47 12.84 2.21
CA ARG A 24 8.63 11.96 2.49
C ARG A 24 8.47 10.58 1.85
N PHE A 25 7.25 10.19 1.51
CA PHE A 25 6.92 8.84 1.00
C PHE A 25 6.39 8.87 -0.42
N VAL A 26 5.59 9.88 -0.77
CA VAL A 26 4.98 10.02 -2.09
C VAL A 26 4.96 11.49 -2.49
N ASN A 27 5.15 11.76 -3.78
CA ASN A 27 5.08 13.12 -4.30
C ASN A 27 3.62 13.54 -4.48
N VAL A 28 3.16 14.52 -3.69
CA VAL A 28 1.83 15.10 -3.85
C VAL A 28 1.91 16.51 -4.42
N LYS A 29 0.98 16.85 -5.32
CA LYS A 29 0.89 18.15 -5.99
C LYS A 29 -0.37 18.88 -5.56
N LYS A 30 -0.31 20.20 -5.45
CA LYS A 30 -1.47 21.02 -5.08
C LYS A 30 -2.59 20.90 -6.11
N ALA A 31 -3.80 20.64 -5.63
CA ALA A 31 -5.03 20.47 -6.43
C ALA A 31 -6.18 21.18 -5.68
N GLY A 32 -6.41 22.45 -5.98
CA GLY A 32 -7.37 23.29 -5.26
C GLY A 32 -6.97 23.52 -3.80
N ALA A 33 -7.89 23.25 -2.87
CA ALA A 33 -7.66 23.31 -1.43
C ALA A 33 -6.87 22.10 -0.88
N ASN A 34 -6.77 21.03 -1.65
CA ASN A 34 -6.14 19.77 -1.30
C ASN A 34 -4.82 19.56 -2.05
N TRP A 35 -4.10 18.51 -1.68
CA TRP A 35 -2.95 17.97 -2.40
C TRP A 35 -3.29 16.57 -2.91
N LYS A 36 -2.82 16.23 -4.10
CA LYS A 36 -3.17 15.00 -4.80
C LYS A 36 -1.93 14.27 -5.27
N GLY A 37 -1.89 12.94 -5.09
CA GLY A 37 -0.79 12.09 -5.53
C GLY A 37 -1.21 10.65 -5.72
N LEU A 38 -0.24 9.78 -6.01
CA LEU A 38 -0.45 8.34 -6.04
C LEU A 38 -0.48 7.79 -4.61
N CYS A 39 -1.33 6.81 -4.37
CA CYS A 39 -1.48 6.23 -3.04
C CYS A 39 -0.26 5.40 -2.63
N PRO A 40 0.30 5.58 -1.41
CA PRO A 40 1.37 4.73 -0.91
C PRO A 40 0.90 3.34 -0.47
N PHE A 41 -0.42 3.12 -0.34
CA PHE A 41 -0.99 1.92 0.25
C PHE A 41 -1.54 0.92 -0.76
N HIS A 42 -1.77 1.34 -2.01
CA HIS A 42 -2.18 0.46 -3.10
C HIS A 42 -1.61 0.96 -4.43
N ALA A 43 -1.58 0.08 -5.40
CA ALA A 43 -1.15 0.42 -6.75
C ALA A 43 -2.31 1.07 -7.52
N GLU A 44 -2.08 2.26 -8.08
CA GLU A 44 -3.07 2.99 -8.88
C GLU A 44 -2.44 3.79 -10.03
N LYS A 45 -3.22 4.12 -11.05
CA LYS A 45 -2.78 4.87 -12.25
C LYS A 45 -3.07 6.34 -12.18
N THR A 46 -4.27 6.65 -11.82
CA THR A 46 -4.71 8.02 -11.65
C THR A 46 -4.53 8.39 -10.20
N PRO A 47 -3.88 9.51 -9.91
CA PRO A 47 -3.77 9.95 -8.54
C PRO A 47 -5.14 10.00 -7.88
N SER A 48 -5.38 9.14 -6.88
CA SER A 48 -6.61 9.12 -6.08
C SER A 48 -6.35 9.41 -4.60
N PHE A 49 -5.08 9.56 -4.22
CA PHE A 49 -4.69 9.90 -2.87
C PHE A 49 -4.76 11.42 -2.67
N MET A 50 -5.61 11.84 -1.75
CA MET A 50 -5.86 13.24 -1.42
C MET A 50 -5.38 13.55 -0.01
N VAL A 51 -4.76 14.73 0.17
CA VAL A 51 -4.34 15.25 1.47
C VAL A 51 -4.94 16.62 1.66
N ASN A 52 -5.64 16.83 2.76
CA ASN A 52 -6.19 18.13 3.13
C ASN A 52 -5.33 18.74 4.26
N PRO A 53 -4.50 19.77 3.98
CA PRO A 53 -3.61 20.35 4.97
C PRO A 53 -4.37 21.11 6.08
N LYS A 54 -5.51 21.73 5.76
CA LYS A 54 -6.29 22.48 6.75
C LYS A 54 -6.92 21.58 7.81
N LYS A 55 -7.33 20.39 7.42
CA LYS A 55 -7.95 19.39 8.31
C LYS A 55 -6.95 18.37 8.87
N GLY A 56 -5.69 18.37 8.40
CA GLY A 56 -4.66 17.44 8.83
C GLY A 56 -4.95 15.97 8.50
N ILE A 57 -5.67 15.71 7.40
CA ILE A 57 -6.14 14.37 7.02
C ILE A 57 -5.74 13.99 5.59
N PHE A 58 -5.72 12.69 5.35
CA PHE A 58 -5.61 12.11 4.01
C PHE A 58 -6.74 11.12 3.74
N HIS A 59 -7.04 10.92 2.47
CA HIS A 59 -7.92 9.84 1.99
C HIS A 59 -7.54 9.41 0.59
N CYS A 60 -7.61 8.11 0.32
CA CYS A 60 -7.44 7.54 -1.01
C CYS A 60 -8.78 7.06 -1.57
N PHE A 61 -9.25 7.67 -2.64
CA PHE A 61 -10.50 7.27 -3.31
C PHE A 61 -10.39 5.96 -4.11
N GLY A 62 -9.17 5.45 -4.31
CA GLY A 62 -8.94 4.16 -4.99
C GLY A 62 -9.11 2.96 -4.06
N CYS A 63 -8.46 2.98 -2.88
CA CYS A 63 -8.51 1.86 -1.93
C CYS A 63 -9.33 2.12 -0.66
N GLY A 64 -9.91 3.32 -0.52
CA GLY A 64 -10.74 3.68 0.63
C GLY A 64 -9.96 3.97 1.93
N VAL A 65 -8.63 3.87 1.92
CA VAL A 65 -7.81 4.13 3.11
C VAL A 65 -7.78 5.62 3.42
N GLY A 66 -8.04 6.00 4.68
CA GLY A 66 -7.97 7.39 5.13
C GLY A 66 -7.61 7.48 6.61
N GLY A 67 -7.35 8.71 7.07
CA GLY A 67 -6.99 9.01 8.45
C GLY A 67 -6.26 10.34 8.61
N ASP A 68 -5.67 10.55 9.78
CA ASP A 68 -4.79 11.67 10.13
C ASP A 68 -3.31 11.30 10.01
N ALA A 69 -2.42 12.16 10.49
CA ALA A 69 -0.97 11.92 10.49
C ALA A 69 -0.58 10.64 11.25
N PHE A 70 -1.27 10.33 12.35
CA PHE A 70 -1.03 9.09 13.10
C PHE A 70 -1.42 7.87 12.27
N GLY A 71 -2.64 7.88 11.71
CA GLY A 71 -3.15 6.81 10.86
C GLY A 71 -2.29 6.60 9.61
N PHE A 72 -1.68 7.66 9.07
CA PHE A 72 -0.74 7.57 7.97
C PHE A 72 0.52 6.80 8.36
N LEU A 73 1.20 7.18 9.45
CA LEU A 73 2.42 6.51 9.90
C LEU A 73 2.17 5.07 10.35
N MET A 74 1.06 4.81 11.04
CA MET A 74 0.68 3.45 11.45
C MET A 74 0.63 2.50 10.26
N ARG A 75 0.10 2.95 9.11
CA ARG A 75 0.00 2.12 7.89
C ARG A 75 1.28 2.09 7.10
N GLN A 76 1.95 3.22 6.97
CA GLN A 76 3.16 3.36 6.16
C GLN A 76 4.35 2.63 6.77
N ASP A 77 4.55 2.76 8.07
CA ASP A 77 5.69 2.21 8.80
C ASP A 77 5.32 0.98 9.64
N LYS A 78 4.04 0.52 9.54
CA LYS A 78 3.49 -0.58 10.35
C LYS A 78 3.66 -0.36 11.85
N LEU A 79 3.47 0.88 12.30
CA LEU A 79 3.59 1.26 13.69
C LEU A 79 2.27 1.00 14.44
N SER A 80 2.36 0.69 15.73
CA SER A 80 1.23 0.80 16.65
C SER A 80 0.91 2.28 16.91
N PHE A 81 -0.31 2.57 17.38
CA PHE A 81 -0.70 3.95 17.69
C PHE A 81 0.25 4.65 18.68
N PRO A 82 0.69 4.04 19.80
CA PRO A 82 1.67 4.65 20.69
C PRO A 82 3.01 4.96 20.01
N GLU A 83 3.46 4.09 19.10
CA GLU A 83 4.71 4.33 18.34
C GLU A 83 4.57 5.50 17.36
N ALA A 84 3.43 5.60 16.66
CA ALA A 84 3.14 6.72 15.78
C ALA A 84 3.08 8.06 16.56
N VAL A 85 2.44 8.05 17.74
CA VAL A 85 2.42 9.23 18.63
C VAL A 85 3.82 9.65 19.03
N ARG A 86 4.68 8.72 19.48
CA ARG A 86 6.07 9.02 19.84
C ARG A 86 6.90 9.54 18.67
N ALA A 87 6.72 8.96 17.49
CA ALA A 87 7.43 9.38 16.29
C ALA A 87 7.07 10.82 15.89
N LEU A 88 5.78 11.15 15.85
CA LEU A 88 5.31 12.50 15.50
C LEU A 88 5.62 13.53 16.59
N ALA A 89 5.50 13.18 17.88
CA ALA A 89 5.87 14.05 18.98
C ALA A 89 7.36 14.42 18.93
N ARG A 90 8.25 13.45 18.67
CA ARG A 90 9.69 13.69 18.48
C ARG A 90 9.96 14.62 17.30
N GLN A 91 9.27 14.41 16.18
CA GLN A 91 9.36 15.27 14.99
C GLN A 91 8.88 16.69 15.27
N ALA A 92 7.82 16.84 16.06
CA ALA A 92 7.23 18.12 16.44
C ALA A 92 7.96 18.81 17.61
N GLY A 93 8.94 18.16 18.26
CA GLY A 93 9.62 18.68 19.44
C GLY A 93 8.74 18.70 20.70
N ILE A 94 7.65 17.92 20.71
CA ILE A 94 6.70 17.85 21.83
C ILE A 94 7.17 16.79 22.82
N ALA A 95 7.36 17.18 24.09
CA ALA A 95 7.69 16.25 25.16
C ALA A 95 6.44 15.43 25.54
N LEU A 96 6.55 14.11 25.47
CA LEU A 96 5.51 13.23 25.97
C LEU A 96 5.73 12.94 27.47
N PRO A 97 4.65 12.73 28.26
CA PRO A 97 4.79 12.24 29.62
C PRO A 97 5.57 10.92 29.61
N GLU A 98 6.58 10.79 30.48
CA GLU A 98 7.33 9.54 30.64
C GLU A 98 6.39 8.41 31.05
N GLU A 99 6.25 7.39 30.19
CA GLU A 99 5.57 6.15 30.56
C GLU A 99 6.44 5.40 31.60
N ARG A 100 6.01 5.41 32.85
CA ARG A 100 6.54 4.49 33.85
C ARG A 100 6.03 3.08 33.53
N GLY A 101 6.86 2.26 32.86
CA GLY A 101 6.63 0.82 32.84
C GLY A 101 6.60 0.09 31.51
N GLY A 102 7.57 0.32 30.60
CA GLY A 102 7.96 -0.70 29.62
C GLY A 102 9.13 -1.49 30.22
N LYS A 103 8.99 -2.81 30.39
CA LYS A 103 10.13 -3.65 30.79
C LYS A 103 11.19 -3.59 29.70
N PRO A 104 12.49 -3.35 30.02
CA PRO A 104 13.56 -3.52 29.05
C PRO A 104 13.52 -4.97 28.53
N GLY A 105 13.42 -5.16 27.20
CA GLY A 105 13.45 -6.49 26.60
C GLY A 105 12.19 -6.93 25.87
N ASP A 106 11.20 -6.06 25.65
CA ASP A 106 9.90 -6.41 25.02
C ASP A 106 9.97 -6.63 23.48
N GLY A 107 11.13 -6.58 22.82
CA GLY A 107 11.24 -6.75 21.36
C GLY A 107 10.38 -5.80 20.54
N SER A 108 9.98 -4.66 21.13
CA SER A 108 9.20 -3.63 20.45
C SER A 108 9.95 -3.14 19.21
N ARG A 109 9.24 -2.70 18.18
CA ARG A 109 9.85 -2.17 16.95
C ARG A 109 10.89 -1.07 17.26
N GLU A 110 10.64 -0.24 18.26
CA GLU A 110 11.54 0.85 18.65
C GLU A 110 12.82 0.31 19.28
N GLU A 111 12.73 -0.70 20.14
CA GLU A 111 13.88 -1.37 20.73
C GLU A 111 14.73 -2.08 19.67
N LEU A 112 14.10 -2.78 18.72
CA LEU A 112 14.79 -3.39 17.59
C LEU A 112 15.55 -2.34 16.75
N LEU A 113 14.94 -1.18 16.46
CA LEU A 113 15.61 -0.10 15.73
C LEU A 113 16.78 0.49 16.52
N ARG A 114 16.64 0.67 17.83
CA ARG A 114 17.74 1.10 18.72
C ARG A 114 18.91 0.14 18.66
N VAL A 115 18.63 -1.15 18.73
CA VAL A 115 19.65 -2.21 18.69
C VAL A 115 20.33 -2.27 17.33
N MET A 116 19.58 -2.10 16.24
CA MET A 116 20.15 -2.03 14.89
C MET A 116 21.06 -0.81 14.70
N ASP A 117 20.72 0.35 15.27
CA ASP A 117 21.55 1.54 15.24
C ASP A 117 22.85 1.36 16.05
N LEU A 118 22.76 0.75 17.24
CA LEU A 118 23.94 0.37 18.03
C LEU A 118 24.88 -0.58 17.26
N ALA A 119 24.30 -1.61 16.62
CA ALA A 119 25.08 -2.54 15.80
C ALA A 119 25.75 -1.83 14.62
N ALA A 120 25.03 -0.94 13.93
CA ALA A 120 25.58 -0.18 12.81
C ALA A 120 26.79 0.67 13.25
N ARG A 121 26.66 1.40 14.36
CA ARG A 121 27.76 2.18 14.92
C ARG A 121 28.97 1.31 15.26
N PHE A 122 28.74 0.22 15.98
CA PHE A 122 29.79 -0.73 16.35
C PHE A 122 30.56 -1.25 15.12
N TYR A 123 29.86 -1.68 14.07
CA TYR A 123 30.51 -2.20 12.86
C TYR A 123 31.22 -1.10 12.05
N VAL A 124 30.62 0.10 11.94
CA VAL A 124 31.25 1.24 11.27
C VAL A 124 32.55 1.63 12.01
N GLU A 125 32.50 1.79 13.33
CA GLU A 125 33.67 2.11 14.12
C GLU A 125 34.77 1.06 13.93
N HIS A 126 34.41 -0.23 13.98
CA HIS A 126 35.38 -1.32 13.84
C HIS A 126 36.09 -1.30 12.48
N LEU A 127 35.41 -0.93 11.40
CA LEU A 127 36.02 -0.76 10.06
C LEU A 127 37.15 0.27 10.06
N TRP A 128 37.06 1.31 10.89
CA TRP A 128 38.03 2.41 10.91
C TRP A 128 39.09 2.26 12.00
N THR A 129 39.07 1.17 12.80
CA THR A 129 40.16 0.79 13.72
C THR A 129 41.33 0.12 12.96
N PRO A 130 42.48 -0.10 13.59
CA PRO A 130 43.57 -0.91 13.03
C PRO A 130 43.11 -2.30 12.55
N ALA A 131 42.21 -2.96 13.29
CA ALA A 131 41.66 -4.26 12.91
C ALA A 131 40.92 -4.26 11.56
N GLY A 132 40.46 -3.11 11.10
CA GLY A 132 39.77 -2.95 9.79
C GLY A 132 40.70 -2.77 8.58
N GLU A 133 42.04 -2.86 8.75
CA GLU A 133 42.98 -2.60 7.65
C GLU A 133 42.74 -3.48 6.43
N ARG A 134 42.55 -4.79 6.62
CA ARG A 134 42.22 -5.73 5.53
C ARG A 134 40.95 -5.32 4.76
N ALA A 135 39.91 -4.89 5.47
CA ALA A 135 38.68 -4.46 4.87
C ALA A 135 38.84 -3.14 4.09
N ARG A 136 39.59 -2.18 4.64
CA ARG A 136 39.91 -0.93 3.95
C ARG A 136 40.80 -1.15 2.73
N ALA A 137 41.78 -2.06 2.79
CA ALA A 137 42.57 -2.45 1.63
C ALA A 137 41.70 -3.03 0.54
N TYR A 138 40.75 -3.91 0.88
CA TYR A 138 39.75 -4.43 -0.08
C TYR A 138 38.91 -3.31 -0.70
N LEU A 139 38.41 -2.33 0.08
CA LEU A 139 37.66 -1.19 -0.45
C LEU A 139 38.51 -0.36 -1.43
N SER A 140 39.78 -0.09 -1.09
CA SER A 140 40.74 0.61 -1.93
C SER A 140 41.03 -0.14 -3.24
N GLU A 141 41.25 -1.45 -3.17
CA GLU A 141 41.44 -2.30 -4.36
C GLU A 141 40.24 -2.30 -5.29
N ARG A 142 39.03 -2.23 -4.72
CA ARG A 142 37.78 -2.07 -5.44
C ARG A 142 37.54 -0.63 -5.95
N GLY A 143 38.39 0.33 -5.59
CA GLY A 143 38.23 1.73 -5.96
C GLY A 143 37.08 2.43 -5.25
N ILE A 144 36.65 1.94 -4.09
CA ILE A 144 35.57 2.55 -3.29
C ILE A 144 36.19 3.63 -2.39
N ASP A 145 35.77 4.88 -2.56
CA ASP A 145 36.25 6.01 -1.79
C ASP A 145 35.83 5.92 -0.31
N PRO A 146 36.69 6.31 0.64
CA PRO A 146 36.36 6.34 2.06
C PRO A 146 35.13 7.18 2.38
N GLU A 147 34.88 8.27 1.64
CA GLU A 147 33.68 9.12 1.83
C GLU A 147 32.39 8.38 1.45
N VAL A 148 32.44 7.63 0.34
CA VAL A 148 31.32 6.78 -0.09
C VAL A 148 31.09 5.68 0.94
N ALA A 149 32.15 5.03 1.40
CA ALA A 149 32.05 3.99 2.44
C ALA A 149 31.38 4.52 3.72
N ARG A 150 31.74 5.73 4.16
CA ARG A 150 31.09 6.38 5.32
C ARG A 150 29.63 6.75 5.06
N ARG A 151 29.35 7.37 3.91
CA ARG A 151 27.99 7.77 3.52
C ARG A 151 27.03 6.59 3.48
N PHE A 152 27.48 5.45 3.00
CA PHE A 152 26.67 4.23 2.95
C PHE A 152 26.65 3.45 4.28
N GLY A 153 27.46 3.84 5.26
CA GLY A 153 27.55 3.16 6.55
C GLY A 153 28.15 1.77 6.43
N LEU A 154 29.23 1.63 5.62
CA LEU A 154 29.95 0.37 5.55
C LEU A 154 30.61 0.08 6.90
N GLY A 155 30.56 -1.17 7.31
CA GLY A 155 31.11 -1.64 8.56
C GLY A 155 31.92 -2.93 8.41
N LEU A 156 32.58 -3.35 9.49
CA LEU A 156 33.28 -4.62 9.55
C LEU A 156 32.79 -5.42 10.75
N ALA A 157 32.31 -6.62 10.52
CA ALA A 157 32.06 -7.57 11.58
C ALA A 157 33.40 -8.21 12.01
N PRO A 158 33.74 -8.19 13.31
CA PRO A 158 34.91 -8.88 13.83
C PRO A 158 34.89 -10.38 13.53
N GLU A 159 36.07 -11.03 13.55
CA GLU A 159 36.17 -12.48 13.27
C GLU A 159 35.67 -13.35 14.46
N GLY A 160 35.59 -12.80 15.68
CA GLY A 160 35.13 -13.49 16.88
C GLY A 160 33.65 -13.91 16.82
N TRP A 161 33.30 -14.86 17.68
CA TRP A 161 31.94 -15.43 17.74
C TRP A 161 30.96 -14.61 18.58
N ASP A 162 31.44 -13.66 19.38
CA ASP A 162 30.69 -12.95 20.40
C ASP A 162 31.09 -11.47 20.56
N ALA A 163 31.75 -10.91 19.57
CA ALA A 163 32.28 -9.53 19.65
C ALA A 163 31.13 -8.51 19.75
N LEU A 164 30.12 -8.60 18.86
CA LEU A 164 28.91 -7.78 18.94
C LEU A 164 28.11 -8.11 20.20
N LEU A 165 27.96 -9.39 20.53
CA LEU A 165 27.23 -9.84 21.71
C LEU A 165 27.79 -9.22 22.99
N ASN A 166 29.13 -9.21 23.17
CA ASN A 166 29.79 -8.62 24.33
C ASN A 166 29.57 -7.09 24.38
N PHE A 167 29.67 -6.41 23.25
CA PHE A 167 29.32 -4.99 23.15
C PHE A 167 27.86 -4.74 23.55
N MET A 168 26.91 -5.50 23.01
CA MET A 168 25.48 -5.35 23.28
C MET A 168 25.13 -5.67 24.75
N ARG A 169 25.84 -6.59 25.40
CA ARG A 169 25.71 -6.84 26.85
C ARG A 169 26.11 -5.63 27.68
N SER A 170 27.17 -4.90 27.28
CA SER A 170 27.56 -3.65 27.96
C SER A 170 26.51 -2.55 27.80
N GLU A 171 25.76 -2.56 26.67
CA GLU A 171 24.61 -1.68 26.38
C GLU A 171 23.29 -2.19 26.99
N LYS A 172 23.34 -3.26 27.81
CA LYS A 172 22.20 -3.89 28.50
C LYS A 172 21.10 -4.38 27.53
N VAL A 173 21.48 -4.85 26.35
CA VAL A 173 20.58 -5.45 25.37
C VAL A 173 20.41 -6.94 25.69
N ALA A 174 19.16 -7.42 25.69
CA ALA A 174 18.85 -8.84 25.90
C ALA A 174 19.21 -9.69 24.67
N GLU A 175 19.62 -10.93 24.88
CA GLU A 175 19.99 -11.87 23.79
C GLU A 175 18.80 -12.16 22.87
N GLU A 176 17.60 -12.26 23.42
CA GLU A 176 16.35 -12.47 22.67
C GLU A 176 16.09 -11.32 21.69
N THR A 177 16.40 -10.09 22.08
CA THR A 177 16.29 -8.92 21.20
C THR A 177 17.29 -8.99 20.05
N LEU A 178 18.52 -9.46 20.30
CA LEU A 178 19.52 -9.66 19.24
C LEU A 178 19.09 -10.74 18.23
N VAL A 179 18.48 -11.82 18.71
CA VAL A 179 17.91 -12.86 17.84
C VAL A 179 16.76 -12.31 17.02
N ALA A 180 15.83 -11.58 17.65
CA ALA A 180 14.70 -10.96 16.97
C ALA A 180 15.13 -9.91 15.93
N ALA A 181 16.24 -9.19 16.18
CA ALA A 181 16.87 -8.26 15.24
C ALA A 181 17.66 -8.96 14.12
N GLY A 182 17.83 -10.28 14.18
CA GLY A 182 18.63 -11.05 13.22
C GLY A 182 20.14 -10.80 13.30
N LEU A 183 20.64 -10.33 14.46
CA LEU A 183 22.05 -10.05 14.72
C LEU A 183 22.77 -11.22 15.39
N ALA A 184 22.03 -12.09 16.08
CA ALA A 184 22.55 -13.28 16.75
C ALA A 184 21.80 -14.54 16.33
N ILE A 185 22.46 -15.68 16.48
CA ILE A 185 21.92 -17.02 16.16
C ILE A 185 21.96 -17.86 17.44
N PRO A 186 20.83 -18.51 17.84
CA PRO A 186 20.82 -19.46 18.95
C PRO A 186 21.74 -20.66 18.67
N ARG A 187 22.42 -21.17 19.69
CA ARG A 187 23.23 -22.40 19.57
C ARG A 187 22.31 -23.62 19.60
N GLU A 188 22.46 -24.53 18.62
CA GLU A 188 21.57 -25.70 18.47
C GLU A 188 21.62 -26.69 19.64
N ASN A 189 22.76 -26.87 20.31
CA ASN A 189 22.94 -27.90 21.35
C ASN A 189 23.44 -27.36 22.68
N ARG A 190 23.39 -26.05 22.89
CA ARG A 190 23.88 -25.37 24.10
C ARG A 190 23.06 -24.11 24.39
N SER A 191 23.03 -23.68 25.63
CA SER A 191 22.47 -22.37 25.97
C SER A 191 23.31 -21.23 25.38
N GLY A 192 22.63 -20.10 25.03
CA GLY A 192 23.26 -18.87 24.56
C GLY A 192 23.19 -18.71 23.03
N VAL A 193 23.72 -17.60 22.58
CA VAL A 193 23.72 -17.16 21.19
C VAL A 193 25.13 -16.86 20.70
N TYR A 194 25.29 -16.60 19.41
CA TYR A 194 26.55 -16.13 18.82
C TYR A 194 26.26 -15.14 17.69
N ASP A 195 27.27 -14.31 17.37
CA ASP A 195 27.12 -13.27 16.34
C ASP A 195 26.83 -13.86 14.96
N ARG A 196 25.80 -13.34 14.30
CA ARG A 196 25.44 -13.78 12.94
C ARG A 196 26.50 -13.42 11.91
N PHE A 197 27.04 -12.21 11.99
CA PHE A 197 28.06 -11.71 11.07
C PHE A 197 29.42 -11.78 11.72
N ARG A 198 30.38 -12.42 11.05
CA ARG A 198 31.75 -12.61 11.52
C ARG A 198 32.71 -12.51 10.34
N GLY A 199 33.78 -11.74 10.48
CA GLY A 199 34.82 -11.60 9.45
C GLY A 199 34.29 -11.09 8.10
N ARG A 200 33.25 -10.25 8.08
CA ARG A 200 32.60 -9.80 6.85
C ARG A 200 32.54 -8.30 6.75
N LEU A 201 32.73 -7.78 5.54
CA LEU A 201 32.37 -6.39 5.20
C LEU A 201 30.84 -6.26 5.22
N LEU A 202 30.33 -5.30 5.97
CA LEU A 202 28.90 -5.10 6.15
C LEU A 202 28.38 -3.88 5.39
N PHE A 203 27.22 -4.06 4.80
CA PHE A 203 26.42 -3.04 4.09
C PHE A 203 25.17 -2.81 4.92
N ALA A 204 25.00 -1.62 5.48
CA ALA A 204 23.82 -1.27 6.24
C ALA A 204 22.62 -1.10 5.31
N ILE A 205 21.58 -1.92 5.50
CA ILE A 205 20.31 -1.81 4.77
C ILE A 205 19.39 -0.91 5.58
N ARG A 206 18.92 0.18 4.95
CA ARG A 206 18.09 1.19 5.59
C ARG A 206 16.69 1.19 5.04
N ASP A 207 15.73 1.60 5.88
CA ASP A 207 14.39 1.94 5.42
C ASP A 207 14.39 3.34 4.75
N LEU A 208 13.24 3.76 4.23
CA LEU A 208 13.09 5.05 3.56
C LEU A 208 13.31 6.27 4.47
N GLN A 209 13.32 6.08 5.79
CA GLN A 209 13.63 7.08 6.79
C GLN A 209 15.13 7.13 7.14
N GLY A 210 15.95 6.29 6.53
CA GLY A 210 17.38 6.19 6.77
C GLY A 210 17.77 5.37 8.02
N ARG A 211 16.79 4.70 8.69
CA ARG A 211 17.04 3.86 9.85
C ARG A 211 17.58 2.51 9.41
N VAL A 212 18.61 2.01 10.05
CA VAL A 212 19.16 0.68 9.76
C VAL A 212 18.17 -0.39 10.22
N VAL A 213 17.80 -1.30 9.32
CA VAL A 213 16.81 -2.37 9.56
C VAL A 213 17.39 -3.77 9.30
N ALA A 214 18.53 -3.86 8.60
CA ALA A 214 19.20 -5.12 8.28
C ALA A 214 20.65 -4.87 7.86
N PHE A 215 21.40 -5.94 7.64
CA PHE A 215 22.74 -5.90 7.08
C PHE A 215 22.90 -6.93 5.96
N GLY A 216 23.71 -6.59 4.95
CA GLY A 216 24.31 -7.54 4.02
C GLY A 216 25.78 -7.71 4.37
N GLY A 217 26.27 -8.93 4.49
CA GLY A 217 27.65 -9.22 4.84
C GLY A 217 28.40 -9.93 3.71
N ARG A 218 29.46 -9.33 3.17
CA ARG A 218 30.32 -9.91 2.15
C ARG A 218 31.56 -10.53 2.78
N ALA A 219 31.83 -11.79 2.44
CA ALA A 219 33.04 -12.49 2.89
C ALA A 219 34.30 -11.98 2.19
N PHE A 220 35.45 -12.07 2.87
CA PHE A 220 36.76 -11.90 2.31
C PHE A 220 37.31 -13.27 1.88
N GLY A 221 37.71 -13.41 0.60
CA GLY A 221 38.18 -14.69 0.06
C GLY A 221 37.07 -15.66 -0.33
N ASP A 222 37.30 -16.96 -0.14
CA ASP A 222 36.48 -18.07 -0.67
C ASP A 222 35.38 -18.57 0.29
N GLU A 223 35.18 -17.89 1.41
CA GLU A 223 34.14 -18.23 2.38
C GLU A 223 32.74 -18.22 1.75
N GLN A 224 32.00 -19.32 1.98
CA GLN A 224 30.62 -19.43 1.52
C GLN A 224 29.62 -19.19 2.65
N PRO A 225 28.48 -18.56 2.36
CA PRO A 225 28.13 -17.89 1.12
C PRO A 225 28.90 -16.57 0.96
N LYS A 226 29.25 -16.21 -0.29
CA LYS A 226 29.93 -14.95 -0.61
C LYS A 226 29.20 -13.72 -0.04
N TYR A 227 27.88 -13.73 -0.09
CA TYR A 227 27.01 -12.72 0.54
C TYR A 227 26.04 -13.40 1.52
N LEU A 228 25.98 -12.89 2.72
CA LEU A 228 25.07 -13.29 3.78
C LEU A 228 24.21 -12.09 4.18
N ASN A 229 22.89 -12.16 3.98
CA ASN A 229 21.98 -11.11 4.43
C ASN A 229 21.35 -11.45 5.79
N SER A 230 20.82 -10.42 6.47
CA SER A 230 19.94 -10.62 7.62
C SER A 230 18.78 -11.53 7.24
N PRO A 231 18.24 -12.32 8.17
CA PRO A 231 17.02 -13.07 7.97
C PRO A 231 15.81 -12.12 7.90
N GLU A 232 14.64 -12.64 7.55
CA GLU A 232 13.38 -11.92 7.74
C GLU A 232 13.20 -11.61 9.23
N THR A 233 12.84 -10.36 9.53
CA THR A 233 12.64 -9.88 10.91
C THR A 233 11.41 -8.96 10.97
N PRO A 234 10.92 -8.57 12.16
CA PRO A 234 9.86 -7.57 12.26
C PRO A 234 10.20 -6.21 11.61
N LEU A 235 11.50 -5.92 11.41
CA LEU A 235 11.97 -4.70 10.74
C LEU A 235 12.23 -4.88 9.25
N TYR A 236 12.51 -6.10 8.78
CA TYR A 236 13.09 -6.35 7.48
C TYR A 236 12.38 -7.47 6.73
N THR A 237 11.82 -7.13 5.58
CA THR A 237 11.32 -8.08 4.56
C THR A 237 12.07 -7.82 3.27
N LYS A 238 12.93 -8.76 2.87
CA LYS A 238 13.88 -8.62 1.77
C LYS A 238 13.22 -8.18 0.46
N GLY A 239 12.08 -8.77 0.13
CA GLY A 239 11.35 -8.47 -1.09
C GLY A 239 10.68 -7.09 -1.16
N ASN A 240 10.63 -6.36 -0.04
CA ASN A 240 9.93 -5.07 0.07
C ASN A 240 10.88 -3.86 0.13
N LEU A 241 12.18 -4.10 0.25
CA LEU A 241 13.19 -3.04 0.41
C LEU A 241 14.18 -3.04 -0.75
N LEU A 242 14.72 -1.88 -1.03
CA LEU A 242 15.82 -1.66 -1.96
C LEU A 242 16.99 -1.04 -1.21
N TYR A 243 18.19 -1.53 -1.45
CA TYR A 243 19.41 -0.95 -0.89
C TYR A 243 19.63 0.46 -1.42
N ALA A 244 20.00 1.37 -0.53
CA ALA A 244 20.24 2.79 -0.80
C ALA A 244 19.01 3.59 -1.28
N ALA A 245 17.77 3.09 -1.12
CA ALA A 245 16.57 3.82 -1.54
C ALA A 245 16.37 5.14 -0.77
N ASP A 246 16.81 5.21 0.48
CA ASP A 246 16.84 6.42 1.30
C ASP A 246 17.76 7.50 0.71
N LEU A 247 18.96 7.10 0.28
CA LEU A 247 19.97 7.98 -0.32
C LEU A 247 19.61 8.38 -1.75
N ALA A 248 19.03 7.46 -2.53
CA ALA A 248 18.74 7.65 -3.93
C ALA A 248 17.46 8.47 -4.20
N ARG A 249 16.51 8.47 -3.27
CA ARG A 249 15.19 9.09 -3.44
C ARG A 249 15.23 10.53 -3.99
N PRO A 250 16.04 11.47 -3.47
CA PRO A 250 16.07 12.83 -4.00
C PRO A 250 16.51 12.89 -5.47
N ALA A 251 17.52 12.09 -5.84
CA ALA A 251 18.01 12.03 -7.23
C ALA A 251 17.02 11.32 -8.16
N ILE A 252 16.32 10.27 -7.68
CA ILE A 252 15.25 9.59 -8.41
C ILE A 252 14.12 10.57 -8.73
N GLN A 253 13.67 11.35 -7.76
CA GLN A 253 12.61 12.34 -7.96
C GLN A 253 13.05 13.46 -8.91
N ALA A 254 14.27 13.98 -8.76
CA ALA A 254 14.80 15.05 -9.62
C ALA A 254 14.96 14.62 -11.07
N LYS A 255 15.40 13.37 -11.32
CA LYS A 255 15.61 12.83 -12.67
C LYS A 255 14.38 12.09 -13.22
N ASN A 256 13.35 11.91 -12.42
CA ASN A 256 12.16 11.10 -12.71
C ASN A 256 12.51 9.69 -13.23
N ARG A 257 13.63 9.14 -12.74
CA ARG A 257 14.19 7.85 -13.16
C ARG A 257 14.92 7.20 -12.01
N ALA A 258 14.82 5.87 -11.88
CA ALA A 258 15.65 5.04 -11.03
C ALA A 258 16.55 4.12 -11.87
N LEU A 259 17.77 3.88 -11.40
CA LEU A 259 18.65 2.85 -11.90
C LEU A 259 18.63 1.67 -10.93
N LEU A 260 18.32 0.48 -11.42
CA LEU A 260 18.20 -0.72 -10.62
C LEU A 260 19.32 -1.71 -10.96
N VAL A 261 20.17 -2.01 -9.97
CA VAL A 261 21.27 -2.97 -10.09
C VAL A 261 21.06 -4.15 -9.15
N GLU A 262 21.84 -5.22 -9.31
CA GLU A 262 21.70 -6.43 -8.49
C GLU A 262 22.51 -6.36 -7.19
N GLY A 263 23.72 -5.79 -7.22
CA GLY A 263 24.71 -5.86 -6.16
C GLY A 263 24.89 -4.59 -5.33
N TYR A 264 25.35 -4.77 -4.09
CA TYR A 264 25.72 -3.66 -3.21
C TYR A 264 26.83 -2.80 -3.80
N VAL A 265 27.89 -3.44 -4.33
CA VAL A 265 29.06 -2.76 -4.86
C VAL A 265 28.69 -2.00 -6.13
N ASP A 266 27.86 -2.57 -7.01
CA ASP A 266 27.37 -1.88 -8.21
C ASP A 266 26.65 -0.58 -7.86
N CYS A 267 25.83 -0.63 -6.81
CA CYS A 267 25.10 0.54 -6.31
C CYS A 267 26.07 1.60 -5.76
N LEU A 268 27.04 1.21 -4.94
CA LEU A 268 28.04 2.13 -4.40
C LEU A 268 28.84 2.80 -5.52
N MET A 269 29.34 2.01 -6.47
CA MET A 269 30.13 2.53 -7.58
C MET A 269 29.32 3.46 -8.47
N ALA A 270 28.06 3.12 -8.77
CA ALA A 270 27.19 4.03 -9.50
C ALA A 270 27.01 5.38 -8.78
N HIS A 271 26.76 5.37 -7.49
CA HIS A 271 26.70 6.60 -6.69
C HIS A 271 28.01 7.38 -6.69
N GLN A 272 29.15 6.70 -6.62
CA GLN A 272 30.49 7.32 -6.66
C GLN A 272 30.74 8.03 -7.99
N TYR A 273 30.27 7.45 -9.08
CA TYR A 273 30.39 8.03 -10.43
C TYR A 273 29.26 9.04 -10.78
N GLY A 274 28.46 9.46 -9.80
CA GLY A 274 27.45 10.52 -9.96
C GLY A 274 26.05 10.05 -10.35
N PHE A 275 25.80 8.73 -10.38
CA PHE A 275 24.47 8.15 -10.63
C PHE A 275 23.73 7.93 -9.30
N GLY A 276 23.45 9.04 -8.61
CA GLY A 276 22.82 9.02 -7.29
C GLY A 276 21.39 8.46 -7.26
N GLU A 277 20.74 8.26 -8.41
CA GLU A 277 19.43 7.62 -8.55
C GLU A 277 19.48 6.08 -8.56
N THR A 278 20.64 5.48 -8.21
CA THR A 278 20.83 4.02 -8.24
C THR A 278 20.40 3.37 -6.94
N VAL A 279 19.69 2.25 -7.06
CA VAL A 279 19.27 1.36 -5.94
C VAL A 279 19.63 -0.09 -6.29
N ALA A 280 19.76 -0.97 -5.28
CA ALA A 280 20.03 -2.38 -5.56
C ALA A 280 18.93 -3.31 -5.01
N ALA A 281 18.65 -4.38 -5.77
CA ALA A 281 17.88 -5.53 -5.31
C ALA A 281 18.78 -6.44 -4.46
N LEU A 282 18.37 -6.76 -3.25
CA LEU A 282 19.18 -7.38 -2.18
C LEU A 282 19.58 -8.85 -2.46
N GLY A 283 20.19 -9.15 -3.62
CA GLY A 283 20.67 -10.50 -4.00
C GLY A 283 19.55 -11.47 -4.38
N THR A 284 18.46 -10.96 -4.92
CA THR A 284 17.39 -11.67 -5.61
C THR A 284 17.01 -10.87 -6.85
N ALA A 285 16.37 -11.51 -7.83
CA ALA A 285 15.68 -10.75 -8.87
C ALA A 285 14.69 -9.75 -8.19
N PHE A 286 14.58 -8.55 -8.75
CA PHE A 286 13.69 -7.52 -8.21
C PHE A 286 12.23 -8.02 -8.16
N THR A 287 11.47 -7.54 -7.17
CA THR A 287 10.09 -7.93 -6.92
C THR A 287 9.11 -6.86 -7.39
N LEU A 288 7.82 -7.25 -7.56
CA LEU A 288 6.74 -6.30 -7.82
C LEU A 288 6.59 -5.24 -6.71
N ALA A 289 6.84 -5.63 -5.45
CA ALA A 289 6.79 -4.70 -4.32
C ALA A 289 7.89 -3.63 -4.42
N GLN A 290 9.11 -4.02 -4.82
CA GLN A 290 10.22 -3.10 -5.06
C GLN A 290 9.95 -2.16 -6.23
N LEU A 291 9.40 -2.67 -7.33
CA LEU A 291 8.97 -1.81 -8.45
C LEU A 291 7.82 -0.88 -8.04
N GLY A 292 6.87 -1.37 -7.25
CA GLY A 292 5.80 -0.57 -6.66
C GLY A 292 6.31 0.55 -5.75
N LEU A 293 7.44 0.31 -5.06
CA LEU A 293 8.13 1.33 -4.29
C LEU A 293 8.71 2.43 -5.18
N LEU A 294 9.46 2.07 -6.23
CA LEU A 294 10.09 3.03 -7.15
C LEU A 294 9.07 3.88 -7.92
N ARG A 295 7.95 3.27 -8.31
CA ARG A 295 6.87 3.95 -9.01
C ARG A 295 6.29 5.16 -8.27
N ARG A 296 6.42 5.22 -6.94
CA ARG A 296 5.98 6.37 -6.16
C ARG A 296 6.83 7.61 -6.40
N TYR A 297 8.04 7.42 -6.92
CA TYR A 297 9.05 8.46 -7.04
C TYR A 297 9.46 8.78 -8.47
N CYS A 298 9.25 7.86 -9.43
CA CYS A 298 9.61 8.06 -10.83
C CYS A 298 8.71 7.30 -11.79
N ASP A 299 8.75 7.71 -13.07
CA ASP A 299 8.03 7.08 -14.17
C ASP A 299 8.92 6.12 -14.99
N GLU A 300 10.24 6.06 -14.71
CA GLU A 300 11.18 5.23 -15.45
C GLU A 300 12.10 4.46 -14.50
N VAL A 301 12.25 3.17 -14.75
CA VAL A 301 13.27 2.32 -14.12
C VAL A 301 14.12 1.71 -15.21
N VAL A 302 15.44 1.90 -15.12
CA VAL A 302 16.41 1.25 -15.99
C VAL A 302 17.14 0.19 -15.17
N THR A 303 16.98 -1.08 -15.55
CA THR A 303 17.69 -2.19 -14.93
C THR A 303 18.88 -2.63 -15.78
N PHE A 304 19.95 -3.04 -15.11
CA PHE A 304 21.16 -3.52 -15.75
C PHE A 304 21.25 -5.05 -15.63
N PHE A 305 21.50 -5.71 -16.75
CA PHE A 305 21.69 -7.15 -16.80
C PHE A 305 23.00 -7.49 -17.51
N ASP A 306 23.65 -8.56 -17.05
CA ASP A 306 24.74 -9.21 -17.74
C ASP A 306 24.27 -9.80 -19.08
N ALA A 307 25.05 -9.62 -20.16
CA ALA A 307 24.66 -10.06 -21.49
C ALA A 307 24.38 -11.56 -21.60
N ASP A 308 25.03 -12.40 -20.79
CA ASP A 308 25.05 -13.86 -21.00
C ASP A 308 24.06 -14.66 -20.11
N ALA A 309 23.95 -14.34 -18.83
CA ALA A 309 23.08 -15.07 -17.90
C ALA A 309 21.77 -14.34 -17.60
N ALA A 310 21.79 -13.03 -17.63
CA ALA A 310 20.66 -12.19 -17.25
C ALA A 310 19.58 -12.10 -18.33
N GLY A 311 19.93 -12.33 -19.58
CA GLY A 311 18.95 -12.32 -20.67
C GLY A 311 17.84 -13.35 -20.50
N ARG A 312 18.15 -14.53 -20.00
CA ARG A 312 17.16 -15.56 -19.66
C ARG A 312 16.32 -15.14 -18.46
N LYS A 313 16.97 -14.71 -17.39
CA LYS A 313 16.27 -14.23 -16.18
C LYS A 313 15.39 -13.00 -16.45
N ALA A 314 15.82 -12.09 -17.34
CA ALA A 314 15.03 -10.93 -17.71
C ALA A 314 13.79 -11.32 -18.55
N ALA A 315 13.92 -12.28 -19.48
CA ALA A 315 12.80 -12.78 -20.26
C ALA A 315 11.81 -13.55 -19.39
N GLU A 316 12.30 -14.47 -18.54
CA GLU A 316 11.48 -15.18 -17.54
C GLU A 316 10.77 -14.19 -16.60
N ARG A 317 11.47 -13.16 -16.17
CA ARG A 317 10.92 -12.13 -15.30
C ARG A 317 9.91 -11.22 -16.01
N ALA A 318 10.13 -10.90 -17.29
CA ALA A 318 9.15 -10.20 -18.09
C ALA A 318 7.88 -11.04 -18.29
N GLU A 319 8.02 -12.34 -18.49
CA GLU A 319 6.89 -13.27 -18.56
C GLU A 319 6.14 -13.32 -17.23
N GLU A 320 6.82 -13.50 -16.09
CA GLU A 320 6.21 -13.46 -14.74
C GLU A 320 5.49 -12.13 -14.45
N LEU A 321 6.09 -11.01 -14.84
CA LEU A 321 5.51 -9.68 -14.68
C LEU A 321 4.32 -9.42 -15.61
N LEU A 322 4.24 -10.14 -16.73
CA LEU A 322 3.15 -10.06 -17.71
C LEU A 322 2.06 -11.11 -17.49
N GLU A 323 2.30 -12.15 -16.67
CA GLU A 323 1.29 -13.17 -16.38
C GLU A 323 0.17 -12.64 -15.46
N PRO A 324 -1.10 -12.92 -15.78
CA PRO A 324 -2.22 -12.60 -14.90
C PRO A 324 -2.27 -13.65 -13.78
N THR A 325 -1.41 -13.53 -12.76
CA THR A 325 -1.54 -14.34 -11.56
C THR A 325 -2.67 -13.81 -10.68
N GLY A 326 -3.52 -14.71 -10.16
CA GLY A 326 -4.74 -14.37 -9.39
C GLY A 326 -4.54 -13.71 -8.02
N SER A 327 -3.36 -13.20 -7.71
CA SER A 327 -3.10 -12.34 -6.57
C SER A 327 -3.16 -10.89 -7.04
N GLY A 328 -4.02 -10.06 -6.46
CA GLY A 328 -4.36 -8.68 -6.87
C GLY A 328 -3.22 -7.69 -7.12
N MET A 329 -1.99 -8.15 -7.25
CA MET A 329 -0.80 -7.36 -7.53
C MET A 329 -0.30 -7.50 -8.99
N ALA A 330 -0.71 -8.53 -9.72
CA ALA A 330 -0.40 -8.71 -11.15
C ALA A 330 -1.06 -7.65 -12.06
N TRP A 331 -1.99 -6.91 -11.50
CA TRP A 331 -2.64 -5.76 -12.13
C TRP A 331 -1.75 -4.50 -12.16
N ALA A 332 -0.60 -4.53 -11.53
CA ALA A 332 0.26 -3.35 -11.42
C ALA A 332 1.06 -3.07 -12.70
N ILE A 333 1.27 -4.06 -13.57
CA ILE A 333 1.98 -3.90 -14.82
C ILE A 333 1.00 -4.07 -15.97
N ASN A 334 0.81 -3.03 -16.77
CA ASN A 334 -0.02 -3.15 -17.96
C ASN A 334 0.72 -3.95 -19.05
N ARG A 335 -0.01 -4.25 -20.12
CA ARG A 335 0.46 -5.09 -21.22
C ARG A 335 1.60 -4.52 -22.05
N SER A 336 2.00 -3.27 -21.84
CA SER A 336 3.19 -2.65 -22.42
C SER A 336 4.42 -2.70 -21.50
N GLY A 337 4.36 -3.45 -20.39
CA GLY A 337 5.40 -3.47 -19.37
C GLY A 337 5.34 -2.26 -18.44
N ALA A 338 4.28 -1.46 -18.52
CA ALA A 338 4.01 -0.36 -17.63
C ALA A 338 2.99 -0.79 -16.56
N PHE A 339 3.10 -0.24 -15.35
CA PHE A 339 2.14 -0.54 -14.27
C PHE A 339 0.77 0.06 -14.57
N GLU A 340 -0.30 -0.74 -14.42
CA GLU A 340 -1.67 -0.24 -14.49
C GLU A 340 -2.02 0.54 -13.24
N GLY A 341 -2.19 1.85 -13.35
CA GLY A 341 -2.62 2.71 -12.28
C GLY A 341 -1.88 4.05 -12.25
N GLY A 342 -2.24 4.97 -13.11
CA GLY A 342 -2.01 6.41 -13.00
C GLY A 342 -0.60 6.94 -13.14
N GLY A 343 0.15 6.40 -14.00
CA GLY A 343 1.50 6.74 -14.41
C GLY A 343 2.13 5.46 -14.90
N THR A 344 2.54 5.46 -16.14
CA THR A 344 3.17 4.30 -16.76
C THR A 344 4.60 4.22 -16.25
N LEU A 345 4.89 3.33 -15.27
CA LEU A 345 6.28 3.02 -14.96
C LEU A 345 6.90 2.32 -16.18
N ARG A 346 7.79 3.00 -16.84
CA ARG A 346 8.53 2.47 -17.98
C ARG A 346 9.72 1.67 -17.48
N LEU A 347 9.66 0.37 -17.61
CA LEU A 347 10.76 -0.52 -17.25
C LEU A 347 11.62 -0.78 -18.47
N LYS A 348 12.89 -0.37 -18.41
CA LYS A 348 13.88 -0.51 -19.45
C LYS A 348 15.03 -1.40 -19.03
N VAL A 349 15.70 -1.98 -19.99
CA VAL A 349 16.90 -2.82 -19.84
C VAL A 349 18.08 -2.16 -20.52
N ALA A 350 19.13 -1.89 -19.76
CA ALA A 350 20.43 -1.50 -20.26
C ALA A 350 21.34 -2.73 -20.29
N LEU A 351 21.94 -3.02 -21.45
CA LEU A 351 22.87 -4.12 -21.62
C LEU A 351 24.31 -3.62 -21.48
N LEU A 352 25.06 -4.27 -20.61
CA LEU A 352 26.51 -4.10 -20.55
C LEU A 352 27.21 -5.15 -21.42
N PRO A 353 28.45 -4.86 -21.91
CA PRO A 353 29.24 -5.85 -22.62
C PRO A 353 29.48 -7.11 -21.79
N ALA A 354 29.66 -8.27 -22.45
CA ALA A 354 29.91 -9.53 -21.77
C ALA A 354 31.09 -9.43 -20.79
N GLY A 355 30.91 -9.99 -19.59
CA GLY A 355 31.91 -9.98 -18.52
C GLY A 355 31.98 -8.70 -17.69
N HIS A 356 31.09 -7.74 -17.92
CA HIS A 356 30.99 -6.52 -17.11
C HIS A 356 29.68 -6.49 -16.31
N ASP A 357 29.83 -6.25 -15.02
CA ASP A 357 28.78 -5.73 -14.13
C ASP A 357 28.88 -4.18 -14.07
N PRO A 358 27.92 -3.47 -13.47
CA PRO A 358 27.98 -2.01 -13.35
C PRO A 358 29.27 -1.50 -12.67
N ASP A 359 29.79 -2.20 -11.62
CA ASP A 359 31.06 -1.86 -10.96
C ASP A 359 32.24 -1.88 -11.95
N THR A 360 32.45 -3.01 -12.59
CA THR A 360 33.59 -3.20 -13.51
C THR A 360 33.46 -2.33 -14.74
N PHE A 361 32.25 -2.11 -15.26
CA PHE A 361 32.03 -1.25 -16.41
C PHE A 361 32.35 0.21 -16.11
N LEU A 362 31.88 0.74 -14.99
CA LEU A 362 32.13 2.11 -14.55
C LEU A 362 33.62 2.37 -14.32
N ARG A 363 34.34 1.43 -13.68
CA ARG A 363 35.78 1.55 -13.46
C ARG A 363 36.59 1.50 -14.74
N THR A 364 36.12 0.75 -15.73
CA THR A 364 36.88 0.55 -16.98
C THR A 364 36.56 1.64 -18.03
N HIS A 365 35.27 2.03 -18.15
CA HIS A 365 34.81 2.89 -19.25
C HIS A 365 34.33 4.28 -18.76
N GLY A 366 34.13 4.47 -17.46
CA GLY A 366 33.75 5.73 -16.87
C GLY A 366 32.26 6.11 -17.03
N ALA A 367 31.90 7.24 -16.44
CA ALA A 367 30.53 7.75 -16.42
C ALA A 367 29.94 8.10 -17.79
N PRO A 368 30.69 8.68 -18.78
CA PRO A 368 30.11 8.96 -20.07
C PRO A 368 29.61 7.71 -20.81
N ALA A 369 30.40 6.64 -20.84
CA ALA A 369 30.00 5.38 -21.46
C ALA A 369 28.79 4.73 -20.73
N PHE A 370 28.71 4.84 -19.40
CA PHE A 370 27.56 4.35 -18.65
C PHE A 370 26.29 5.15 -18.96
N THR A 371 26.41 6.47 -19.13
CA THR A 371 25.30 7.34 -19.59
C THR A 371 24.79 6.93 -20.98
N GLU A 372 25.68 6.59 -21.90
CA GLU A 372 25.28 6.08 -23.21
C GLU A 372 24.51 4.76 -23.12
N ARG A 373 24.90 3.84 -22.21
CA ARG A 373 24.16 2.59 -21.97
C ARG A 373 22.78 2.85 -21.42
N ILE A 374 22.63 3.82 -20.50
CA ILE A 374 21.32 4.23 -19.97
C ILE A 374 20.45 4.81 -21.10
N ALA A 375 21.01 5.66 -21.96
CA ALA A 375 20.29 6.26 -23.09
C ALA A 375 19.88 5.21 -24.15
N ALA A 376 20.70 4.18 -24.35
CA ALA A 376 20.44 3.08 -25.28
C ALA A 376 19.52 1.98 -24.69
N ALA A 377 19.06 2.14 -23.44
CA ALA A 377 18.21 1.15 -22.77
C ALA A 377 16.87 0.97 -23.50
N ARG A 378 16.50 -0.28 -23.76
CA ARG A 378 15.28 -0.67 -24.48
C ARG A 378 14.18 -1.04 -23.50
N SER A 379 12.91 -0.97 -23.92
CA SER A 379 11.82 -1.46 -23.05
C SER A 379 12.02 -2.96 -22.72
N LEU A 380 11.69 -3.36 -21.49
CA LEU A 380 11.80 -4.77 -21.06
C LEU A 380 11.03 -5.69 -22.01
N LEU A 381 9.88 -5.24 -22.49
CA LEU A 381 9.04 -5.98 -23.43
C LEU A 381 9.74 -6.17 -24.80
N ALA A 382 10.36 -5.09 -25.35
CA ALA A 382 11.13 -5.19 -26.59
C ALA A 382 12.30 -6.16 -26.43
N TYR A 383 12.97 -6.10 -25.30
CA TYR A 383 14.09 -7.01 -24.99
C TYR A 383 13.63 -8.47 -24.87
N ALA A 384 12.54 -8.73 -24.12
CA ALA A 384 11.97 -10.06 -23.97
C ALA A 384 11.47 -10.64 -25.31
N LEU A 385 10.85 -9.79 -26.14
CA LEU A 385 10.41 -10.16 -27.48
C LEU A 385 11.59 -10.57 -28.39
N ASP A 386 12.68 -9.81 -28.35
CA ASP A 386 13.91 -10.14 -29.09
C ASP A 386 14.46 -11.51 -28.66
N ARG A 387 14.49 -11.78 -27.37
CA ARG A 387 14.95 -13.06 -26.84
C ARG A 387 14.04 -14.20 -27.27
N ALA A 388 12.72 -14.02 -27.17
CA ALA A 388 11.74 -15.03 -27.58
C ALA A 388 11.87 -15.42 -29.08
N ILE A 389 12.29 -14.44 -29.91
CA ILE A 389 12.52 -14.65 -31.34
C ILE A 389 13.87 -15.31 -31.60
N SER A 390 14.92 -14.91 -30.87
CA SER A 390 16.31 -15.28 -31.11
C SER A 390 16.76 -16.56 -30.39
N ASP A 391 15.88 -17.24 -29.68
CA ASP A 391 16.20 -18.44 -28.89
C ASP A 391 16.73 -19.57 -29.79
N PRO A 392 18.00 -20.02 -29.61
CA PRO A 392 18.63 -21.00 -30.49
C PRO A 392 18.05 -22.42 -30.35
N GLU A 393 17.46 -22.76 -29.20
CA GLU A 393 17.01 -24.14 -28.89
C GLU A 393 15.74 -24.58 -29.65
N GLY A 394 15.01 -23.63 -30.27
CA GLY A 394 13.81 -23.95 -31.04
C GLY A 394 13.77 -23.38 -32.47
N ALA A 395 14.81 -22.66 -32.92
CA ALA A 395 14.72 -21.76 -34.08
C ALA A 395 15.16 -22.31 -35.43
N THR A 396 15.64 -23.55 -35.53
CA THR A 396 16.06 -24.11 -36.82
C THR A 396 14.88 -24.74 -37.57
N GLY A 397 14.65 -24.27 -38.81
CA GLY A 397 13.60 -24.79 -39.68
C GLY A 397 12.21 -24.14 -39.53
N ALA A 398 11.23 -24.62 -40.30
CA ALA A 398 9.90 -24.05 -40.36
C ALA A 398 9.14 -24.14 -38.99
N ARG A 399 9.34 -25.23 -38.25
CA ARG A 399 8.73 -25.43 -36.96
C ARG A 399 9.28 -24.47 -35.88
N GLY A 400 10.57 -24.19 -35.89
CA GLY A 400 11.21 -23.23 -34.99
C GLY A 400 10.69 -21.80 -35.23
N ARG A 401 10.56 -21.40 -36.50
CA ARG A 401 9.96 -20.09 -36.85
C ARG A 401 8.50 -19.99 -36.42
N ALA A 402 7.72 -21.06 -36.60
CA ALA A 402 6.33 -21.08 -36.13
C ALA A 402 6.21 -20.94 -34.61
N ASN A 403 7.09 -21.61 -33.84
CA ASN A 403 7.14 -21.48 -32.39
C ASN A 403 7.55 -20.06 -31.94
N ALA A 404 8.55 -19.46 -32.61
CA ALA A 404 8.98 -18.09 -32.34
C ALA A 404 7.88 -17.07 -32.66
N PHE A 405 7.14 -17.27 -33.77
CA PHE A 405 5.97 -16.49 -34.12
C PHE A 405 4.87 -16.57 -33.05
N ALA A 406 4.53 -17.79 -32.59
CA ALA A 406 3.51 -17.98 -31.57
C ALA A 406 3.89 -17.32 -30.23
N ARG A 407 5.17 -17.44 -29.80
CA ARG A 407 5.68 -16.75 -28.60
C ARG A 407 5.61 -15.24 -28.76
N ALA A 408 6.07 -14.71 -29.90
CA ALA A 408 6.00 -13.27 -30.18
C ALA A 408 4.55 -12.75 -30.19
N ALA A 409 3.62 -13.46 -30.81
CA ALA A 409 2.20 -13.12 -30.84
C ALA A 409 1.58 -13.11 -29.42
N LEU A 410 1.93 -14.09 -28.59
CA LEU A 410 1.45 -14.17 -27.21
C LEU A 410 1.98 -13.00 -26.35
N MET A 411 3.24 -12.62 -26.52
CA MET A 411 3.80 -11.44 -25.82
C MET A 411 3.14 -10.15 -26.29
N LEU A 412 2.98 -9.96 -27.59
CA LEU A 412 2.30 -8.80 -28.16
C LEU A 412 0.82 -8.71 -27.74
N ALA A 413 0.15 -9.85 -27.55
CA ALA A 413 -1.23 -9.91 -27.03
C ALA A 413 -1.38 -9.30 -25.64
N LYS A 414 -0.29 -9.25 -24.87
CA LYS A 414 -0.24 -8.68 -23.51
C LYS A 414 0.02 -7.16 -23.53
N VAL A 415 0.31 -6.54 -24.69
CA VAL A 415 0.58 -5.10 -24.83
C VAL A 415 -0.73 -4.32 -24.89
N ALA A 416 -0.88 -3.31 -24.01
CA ALA A 416 -2.09 -2.48 -23.96
C ALA A 416 -2.02 -1.30 -24.94
N ASP A 417 -0.83 -0.72 -25.14
CA ASP A 417 -0.64 0.40 -26.06
C ASP A 417 -0.56 -0.09 -27.51
N SER A 418 -1.52 0.36 -28.32
CA SER A 418 -1.61 -0.04 -29.73
C SER A 418 -0.48 0.50 -30.59
N GLN A 419 0.11 1.65 -30.24
CA GLN A 419 1.24 2.24 -30.97
C GLN A 419 2.54 1.47 -30.69
N GLU A 420 2.82 1.19 -29.39
CA GLU A 420 3.95 0.36 -29.00
C GLU A 420 3.84 -1.05 -29.57
N ALA A 421 2.67 -1.68 -29.47
CA ALA A 421 2.42 -3.00 -30.05
C ALA A 421 2.62 -3.04 -31.56
N THR A 422 2.20 -2.00 -32.29
CA THR A 422 2.42 -1.89 -33.73
C THR A 422 3.90 -1.73 -34.07
N ALA A 423 4.64 -0.92 -33.32
CA ALA A 423 6.08 -0.76 -33.50
C ALA A 423 6.83 -2.07 -33.24
N LEU A 424 6.53 -2.75 -32.14
CA LEU A 424 7.10 -4.04 -31.78
C LEU A 424 6.74 -5.16 -32.77
N SER A 425 5.52 -5.15 -33.32
CA SER A 425 5.12 -6.11 -34.36
C SER A 425 5.91 -5.94 -35.63
N ARG A 426 6.25 -4.72 -36.03
CA ARG A 426 7.11 -4.45 -37.21
C ARG A 426 8.52 -4.94 -36.96
N GLU A 427 9.10 -4.66 -35.81
CA GLU A 427 10.44 -5.11 -35.45
C GLU A 427 10.52 -6.64 -35.38
N ALA A 428 9.58 -7.29 -34.73
CA ALA A 428 9.48 -8.74 -34.63
C ALA A 428 9.24 -9.40 -35.98
N GLY A 429 8.36 -8.84 -36.81
CA GLY A 429 8.06 -9.34 -38.15
C GLY A 429 9.29 -9.32 -39.05
N ALA A 430 10.05 -8.22 -39.01
CA ALA A 430 11.30 -8.10 -39.74
C ALA A 430 12.34 -9.17 -39.33
N LYS A 431 12.48 -9.44 -38.04
CA LYS A 431 13.40 -10.47 -37.51
C LYS A 431 12.98 -11.90 -37.84
N LEU A 432 11.67 -12.17 -37.81
CA LEU A 432 11.10 -13.49 -38.12
C LEU A 432 10.98 -13.75 -39.62
N GLY A 433 11.11 -12.71 -40.46
CA GLY A 433 10.84 -12.79 -41.90
C GLY A 433 9.35 -13.03 -42.21
N VAL A 434 8.44 -12.48 -41.41
CA VAL A 434 6.98 -12.59 -41.56
C VAL A 434 6.33 -11.20 -41.66
N ASP A 435 5.12 -11.16 -42.23
CA ASP A 435 4.35 -9.91 -42.25
C ASP A 435 3.95 -9.47 -40.83
N ALA A 436 4.32 -8.26 -40.48
CA ALA A 436 4.00 -7.63 -39.23
C ALA A 436 2.47 -7.57 -38.97
N THR A 437 1.67 -7.45 -40.01
CA THR A 437 0.20 -7.42 -39.95
C THR A 437 -0.34 -8.77 -39.51
N GLN A 438 0.19 -9.88 -40.02
CA GLN A 438 -0.20 -11.22 -39.59
C GLN A 438 0.14 -11.47 -38.12
N LEU A 439 1.34 -11.05 -37.68
CA LEU A 439 1.74 -11.16 -36.29
C LEU A 439 0.83 -10.35 -35.35
N TRP A 440 0.45 -9.15 -35.78
CA TRP A 440 -0.46 -8.30 -35.02
C TRP A 440 -1.88 -8.86 -34.96
N ILE A 441 -2.41 -9.38 -36.08
CA ILE A 441 -3.74 -10.01 -36.12
C ILE A 441 -3.80 -11.21 -35.15
N GLU A 442 -2.77 -12.06 -35.15
CA GLU A 442 -2.72 -13.19 -34.22
C GLU A 442 -2.61 -12.73 -32.75
N ALA A 443 -1.80 -11.70 -32.50
CA ALA A 443 -1.71 -11.08 -31.17
C ALA A 443 -3.08 -10.54 -30.69
N GLN A 444 -3.83 -9.85 -31.55
CA GLN A 444 -5.18 -9.38 -31.24
C GLN A 444 -6.16 -10.52 -30.98
N ARG A 445 -6.08 -11.59 -31.77
CA ARG A 445 -6.89 -12.80 -31.57
C ARG A 445 -6.64 -13.45 -30.21
N LEU A 446 -5.36 -13.62 -29.86
CA LEU A 446 -4.95 -14.12 -28.54
C LEU A 446 -5.39 -13.16 -27.43
N GLN A 447 -5.24 -11.85 -27.62
CA GLN A 447 -5.72 -10.85 -26.67
C GLN A 447 -7.24 -10.97 -26.42
N ALA A 448 -8.02 -11.17 -27.47
CA ALA A 448 -9.47 -11.35 -27.35
C ALA A 448 -9.80 -12.65 -26.59
N SER A 449 -9.02 -13.72 -26.78
CA SER A 449 -9.20 -14.99 -26.06
C SER A 449 -8.81 -14.87 -24.57
N LEU A 450 -7.77 -14.11 -24.25
CA LEU A 450 -7.35 -13.81 -22.87
C LEU A 450 -8.34 -12.88 -22.13
N ARG A 451 -9.10 -12.07 -22.88
CA ARG A 451 -10.15 -11.17 -22.34
C ARG A 451 -11.50 -11.87 -22.12
N LYS A 452 -11.69 -13.10 -22.60
CA LYS A 452 -12.92 -13.84 -22.33
C LYS A 452 -13.05 -14.01 -20.80
N PRO A 453 -14.12 -13.51 -20.19
CA PRO A 453 -14.37 -13.82 -18.78
C PRO A 453 -14.44 -15.35 -18.68
N PRO A 454 -13.98 -15.96 -17.57
CA PRO A 454 -14.20 -17.37 -17.32
C PRO A 454 -15.69 -17.64 -17.51
N ALA A 455 -16.02 -18.76 -18.18
CA ALA A 455 -17.41 -19.16 -18.41
C ALA A 455 -18.19 -18.96 -17.10
N PRO A 456 -19.41 -18.42 -17.15
CA PRO A 456 -20.17 -18.15 -15.95
C PRO A 456 -20.30 -19.48 -15.18
N GLY A 457 -19.58 -19.57 -14.08
CA GLY A 457 -19.84 -20.57 -13.07
C GLY A 457 -21.27 -20.37 -12.57
N PRO A 458 -21.89 -21.38 -11.94
CA PRO A 458 -23.25 -21.26 -11.44
C PRO A 458 -23.37 -19.94 -10.69
N PRO A 459 -24.50 -19.21 -10.81
CA PRO A 459 -24.62 -17.84 -10.33
C PRO A 459 -24.21 -17.80 -8.87
N ARG A 460 -22.98 -17.33 -8.60
CA ARG A 460 -22.64 -16.84 -7.28
C ARG A 460 -23.61 -15.69 -7.04
N ALA A 461 -24.41 -15.84 -6.00
CA ALA A 461 -25.22 -14.75 -5.50
C ALA A 461 -24.35 -13.48 -5.53
N THR A 462 -24.72 -12.54 -6.37
CA THR A 462 -24.10 -11.23 -6.43
C THR A 462 -24.17 -10.68 -5.02
N ALA A 463 -23.02 -10.60 -4.37
CA ALA A 463 -22.93 -9.77 -3.19
C ALA A 463 -23.48 -8.40 -3.61
N PRO A 464 -24.42 -7.82 -2.89
CA PRO A 464 -25.01 -6.53 -3.24
C PRO A 464 -23.85 -5.56 -3.42
N ALA A 465 -23.93 -4.72 -4.44
CA ALA A 465 -23.03 -3.60 -4.64
C ALA A 465 -23.05 -2.75 -3.37
N SER A 466 -22.13 -3.00 -2.46
CA SER A 466 -22.10 -2.42 -1.12
C SER A 466 -21.31 -1.12 -1.10
N GLY A 467 -21.81 -0.14 -1.88
CA GLY A 467 -21.56 1.24 -1.53
C GLY A 467 -22.66 1.69 -0.56
N PRO A 468 -22.34 2.54 0.44
CA PRO A 468 -23.37 3.11 1.29
C PRO A 468 -24.43 3.79 0.44
N PRO A 469 -25.73 3.72 0.77
CA PRO A 469 -26.78 4.39 0.05
C PRO A 469 -26.44 5.88 -0.08
N SER A 470 -26.56 6.45 -1.27
CA SER A 470 -26.20 7.86 -1.55
C SER A 470 -26.81 8.83 -0.54
N VAL A 471 -28.01 8.54 -0.09
CA VAL A 471 -28.77 9.35 0.87
C VAL A 471 -28.20 9.31 2.30
N GLU A 472 -27.75 8.15 2.77
CA GLU A 472 -27.08 8.06 4.08
C GLU A 472 -25.74 8.80 4.06
N ARG A 473 -25.06 8.76 2.91
CA ARG A 473 -23.82 9.50 2.69
C ARG A 473 -24.05 11.01 2.71
N ASP A 474 -25.11 11.48 2.03
CA ASP A 474 -25.46 12.91 1.98
C ASP A 474 -25.87 13.42 3.36
N LEU A 475 -26.64 12.63 4.11
CA LEU A 475 -27.00 12.92 5.51
C LEU A 475 -25.74 13.04 6.37
N LEU A 476 -24.84 12.08 6.28
CA LEU A 476 -23.62 12.08 7.08
C LEU A 476 -22.69 13.25 6.72
N ALA A 477 -22.54 13.55 5.43
CA ALA A 477 -21.79 14.71 4.97
C ALA A 477 -22.39 16.03 5.51
N LEU A 478 -23.72 16.16 5.49
CA LEU A 478 -24.40 17.32 6.08
C LEU A 478 -24.13 17.44 7.59
N LEU A 479 -24.16 16.35 8.33
CA LEU A 479 -23.84 16.31 9.77
C LEU A 479 -22.38 16.65 10.05
N LEU A 480 -21.44 16.23 9.20
CA LEU A 480 -20.02 16.48 9.37
C LEU A 480 -19.63 17.94 9.09
N HIS A 481 -20.31 18.58 8.13
CA HIS A 481 -19.94 19.93 7.65
C HIS A 481 -20.84 21.05 8.18
N SER A 482 -21.91 20.74 8.95
CA SER A 482 -22.87 21.74 9.42
C SER A 482 -23.27 21.54 10.88
N LEU A 483 -22.86 22.45 11.77
CA LEU A 483 -23.26 22.44 13.18
C LEU A 483 -24.78 22.58 13.35
N PRO A 484 -25.49 23.49 12.62
CA PRO A 484 -26.95 23.53 12.69
C PRO A 484 -27.63 22.23 12.30
N ALA A 485 -27.06 21.48 11.35
CA ALA A 485 -27.60 20.17 10.98
C ALA A 485 -27.40 19.13 12.09
N ARG A 486 -26.27 19.16 12.80
CA ARG A 486 -26.06 18.29 13.96
C ARG A 486 -27.11 18.57 15.04
N GLU A 487 -27.32 19.83 15.41
CA GLU A 487 -28.28 20.22 16.41
C GLU A 487 -29.71 19.80 16.06
N ALA A 488 -30.08 19.89 14.77
CA ALA A 488 -31.43 19.58 14.31
C ALA A 488 -31.68 18.07 14.07
N LEU A 489 -30.69 17.32 13.59
CA LEU A 489 -30.90 15.95 13.10
C LEU A 489 -30.37 14.87 14.04
N LEU A 490 -29.28 15.09 14.80
CA LEU A 490 -28.75 14.08 15.71
C LEU A 490 -29.75 13.64 16.79
N PRO A 491 -30.59 14.51 17.38
CA PRO A 491 -31.57 14.10 18.39
C PRO A 491 -32.66 13.17 17.87
N VAL A 492 -33.01 13.29 16.58
CA VAL A 492 -34.10 12.52 15.96
C VAL A 492 -33.61 11.29 15.20
N LEU A 493 -32.32 11.13 15.02
CA LEU A 493 -31.72 10.03 14.27
C LEU A 493 -31.43 8.82 15.18
N VAL A 494 -31.89 7.63 14.79
CA VAL A 494 -31.63 6.36 15.49
C VAL A 494 -30.67 5.52 14.64
N GLU A 495 -29.40 5.39 15.07
CA GLU A 495 -28.30 4.85 14.26
C GLU A 495 -28.57 3.45 13.73
N ALA A 496 -29.07 2.56 14.60
CA ALA A 496 -29.31 1.16 14.24
C ALA A 496 -30.45 0.99 13.23
N GLU A 497 -31.36 1.97 13.17
CA GLU A 497 -32.61 1.90 12.42
C GLU A 497 -32.58 2.76 11.17
N ASP A 498 -31.94 3.94 11.25
CA ASP A 498 -31.96 4.93 10.17
C ASP A 498 -30.76 4.80 9.23
N LEU A 499 -29.71 4.07 9.65
CA LEU A 499 -28.51 3.84 8.86
C LEU A 499 -28.29 2.34 8.63
N SER A 500 -28.16 1.96 7.36
CA SER A 500 -27.88 0.57 7.00
C SER A 500 -26.38 0.22 7.09
N HIS A 501 -25.50 1.22 6.90
CA HIS A 501 -24.06 1.03 6.80
C HIS A 501 -23.38 1.08 8.18
N PRO A 502 -22.72 -0.01 8.66
CA PRO A 502 -22.12 -0.06 9.99
C PRO A 502 -21.11 1.06 10.31
N PRO A 503 -20.17 1.43 9.41
CA PRO A 503 -19.29 2.57 9.59
C PRO A 503 -20.03 3.89 9.84
N PHE A 504 -21.17 4.14 9.18
CA PHE A 504 -21.96 5.35 9.36
C PHE A 504 -22.61 5.39 10.74
N ARG A 505 -23.08 4.24 11.24
CA ARG A 505 -23.59 4.13 12.62
C ARG A 505 -22.53 4.51 13.65
N ALA A 506 -21.30 3.99 13.48
CA ALA A 506 -20.20 4.30 14.38
C ALA A 506 -19.85 5.79 14.39
N ILE A 507 -19.86 6.43 13.22
CA ILE A 507 -19.57 7.87 13.10
C ILE A 507 -20.67 8.70 13.76
N VAL A 508 -21.94 8.37 13.53
CA VAL A 508 -23.08 9.09 14.14
C VAL A 508 -23.10 8.88 15.65
N ALA A 509 -22.81 7.68 16.15
CA ALA A 509 -22.69 7.42 17.57
C ALA A 509 -21.58 8.28 18.22
N ALA A 510 -20.43 8.39 17.58
CA ALA A 510 -19.34 9.27 18.03
C ALA A 510 -19.74 10.76 18.00
N LEU A 511 -20.44 11.21 16.95
CA LEU A 511 -20.97 12.59 16.84
C LEU A 511 -21.97 12.91 17.96
N LYS A 512 -22.82 11.96 18.36
CA LYS A 512 -23.78 12.15 19.46
C LYS A 512 -23.11 12.34 20.82
N LEU A 513 -21.99 11.66 21.04
CA LEU A 513 -21.20 11.82 22.26
C LEU A 513 -20.50 13.19 22.32
N ARG A 514 -20.15 13.75 21.17
CA ARG A 514 -19.41 15.03 21.06
C ARG A 514 -19.95 15.89 19.92
N PRO A 515 -21.17 16.40 20.02
CA PRO A 515 -21.85 17.08 18.92
C PRO A 515 -21.21 18.43 18.53
N ALA A 516 -20.49 19.07 19.46
CA ALA A 516 -19.84 20.37 19.25
C ALA A 516 -18.39 20.26 18.75
N ASP A 517 -17.77 19.08 18.82
CA ASP A 517 -16.38 18.90 18.46
C ASP A 517 -16.16 18.98 16.95
N ALA A 518 -14.94 19.36 16.55
CA ALA A 518 -14.52 19.27 15.17
C ALA A 518 -14.59 17.80 14.69
N ALA A 519 -15.17 17.57 13.52
CA ALA A 519 -15.42 16.21 13.03
C ALA A 519 -14.11 15.41 12.83
N GLU A 520 -13.00 16.08 12.59
CA GLU A 520 -11.65 15.50 12.45
C GLU A 520 -11.16 14.84 13.75
N SER A 521 -11.56 15.38 14.91
CA SER A 521 -11.15 14.83 16.22
C SER A 521 -11.73 13.44 16.50
N LEU A 522 -12.83 13.08 15.83
CA LEU A 522 -13.47 11.77 15.97
C LEU A 522 -12.63 10.62 15.38
N LEU A 523 -11.65 10.90 14.51
CA LEU A 523 -10.82 9.86 13.89
C LEU A 523 -10.09 8.97 14.90
N THR A 524 -9.75 9.49 16.08
CA THR A 524 -9.10 8.71 17.14
C THR A 524 -10.05 7.85 17.95
N ASP A 525 -11.33 8.21 17.99
CA ASP A 525 -12.34 7.55 18.83
C ASP A 525 -13.10 6.45 18.09
N LEU A 526 -13.05 6.43 16.77
CA LEU A 526 -13.74 5.43 15.98
C LEU A 526 -13.13 4.04 16.15
N PRO A 527 -13.97 3.00 16.37
CA PRO A 527 -13.52 1.67 16.78
C PRO A 527 -12.83 0.89 15.65
N THR A 528 -13.17 1.17 14.39
CA THR A 528 -12.68 0.40 13.24
C THR A 528 -11.92 1.26 12.23
N ASP A 529 -10.95 0.65 11.54
CA ASP A 529 -10.21 1.30 10.45
C ASP A 529 -11.13 1.69 9.29
N GLU A 530 -12.17 0.90 9.06
CA GLU A 530 -13.15 1.18 8.02
C GLU A 530 -13.94 2.46 8.35
N ALA A 531 -14.40 2.63 9.59
CA ALA A 531 -15.10 3.85 10.01
C ALA A 531 -14.19 5.08 9.95
N ARG A 532 -12.91 4.96 10.33
CA ARG A 532 -11.91 6.03 10.18
C ARG A 532 -11.70 6.41 8.72
N SER A 533 -11.58 5.42 7.85
CA SER A 533 -11.40 5.63 6.40
C SER A 533 -12.61 6.33 5.79
N VAL A 534 -13.82 5.91 6.15
CA VAL A 534 -15.07 6.53 5.67
C VAL A 534 -15.21 7.96 6.16
N LEU A 535 -14.92 8.23 7.44
CA LEU A 535 -14.94 9.60 7.98
C LEU A 535 -13.93 10.49 7.24
N ALA A 536 -12.70 10.03 7.05
CA ALA A 536 -11.68 10.78 6.33
C ALA A 536 -12.09 11.07 4.87
N ALA A 537 -12.75 10.12 4.18
CA ALA A 537 -13.28 10.32 2.83
C ALA A 537 -14.26 11.50 2.77
N LEU A 538 -15.26 11.46 3.66
CA LEU A 538 -16.30 12.50 3.71
C LEU A 538 -15.76 13.87 4.12
N LEU A 539 -14.69 13.91 4.92
CA LEU A 539 -14.04 15.16 5.32
C LEU A 539 -13.15 15.75 4.23
N VAL A 540 -12.55 14.94 3.36
CA VAL A 540 -11.71 15.40 2.25
C VAL A 540 -12.55 15.89 1.07
N GLU A 541 -13.75 15.35 0.87
CA GLU A 541 -14.65 15.81 -0.19
C GLU A 541 -15.08 17.26 0.01
N GLU A 542 -15.05 18.05 -1.07
CA GLU A 542 -15.67 19.38 -1.10
C GLU A 542 -17.18 19.21 -1.28
N PHE A 543 -17.93 19.34 -0.19
CA PHE A 543 -19.38 19.28 -0.21
C PHE A 543 -19.94 20.66 -0.48
N LEU A 544 -20.58 20.83 -1.64
CA LEU A 544 -21.35 22.04 -1.96
C LEU A 544 -22.71 21.96 -1.27
N LEU A 545 -22.80 22.49 -0.06
CA LEU A 545 -24.09 22.68 0.63
C LEU A 545 -24.79 23.92 0.00
N LEU A 546 -25.65 23.68 -1.00
CA LEU A 546 -26.36 24.75 -1.71
C LEU A 546 -27.36 25.50 -0.80
N ASP A 547 -28.09 24.78 0.07
CA ASP A 547 -28.95 25.37 1.10
C ASP A 547 -29.09 24.40 2.28
N VAL A 548 -28.42 24.72 3.38
CA VAL A 548 -28.40 23.89 4.59
C VAL A 548 -29.78 23.76 5.23
N ARG A 549 -30.60 24.82 5.24
CA ARG A 549 -31.93 24.81 5.87
C ARG A 549 -32.86 23.89 5.11
N VAL A 550 -32.91 24.01 3.79
CA VAL A 550 -33.74 23.13 2.93
C VAL A 550 -33.31 21.66 3.08
N SER A 551 -32.00 21.42 3.15
CA SER A 551 -31.47 20.07 3.35
C SER A 551 -31.88 19.48 4.71
N ILE A 552 -31.80 20.26 5.78
CA ILE A 552 -32.25 19.85 7.13
C ILE A 552 -33.76 19.47 7.10
N GLU A 553 -34.61 20.34 6.55
CA GLU A 553 -36.05 20.06 6.49
C GLU A 553 -36.38 18.81 5.66
N GLN A 554 -35.67 18.58 4.56
CA GLN A 554 -35.85 17.38 3.75
C GLN A 554 -35.47 16.10 4.51
N PHE A 555 -34.34 16.13 5.21
CA PHE A 555 -33.92 14.97 6.02
C PHE A 555 -34.82 14.75 7.23
N GLN A 556 -35.30 15.80 7.92
CA GLN A 556 -36.28 15.67 9.01
C GLN A 556 -37.55 14.97 8.52
N LYS A 557 -38.17 15.46 7.46
CA LYS A 557 -39.38 14.83 6.86
C LYS A 557 -39.13 13.38 6.46
N ARG A 558 -37.94 13.07 5.95
CA ARG A 558 -37.58 11.71 5.56
C ARG A 558 -37.42 10.79 6.76
N LEU A 559 -36.73 11.22 7.81
CA LEU A 559 -36.57 10.47 9.07
C LEU A 559 -37.92 10.22 9.73
N GLU A 560 -38.77 11.24 9.83
CA GLU A 560 -40.12 11.09 10.35
C GLU A 560 -40.95 10.07 9.55
N ARG A 561 -40.89 10.14 8.21
CA ARG A 561 -41.57 9.16 7.35
C ARG A 561 -41.02 7.73 7.57
N SER A 562 -39.72 7.59 7.67
CA SER A 562 -39.08 6.30 7.93
C SER A 562 -39.50 5.72 9.29
N GLN A 563 -39.54 6.56 10.34
CA GLN A 563 -39.99 6.18 11.67
C GLN A 563 -41.47 5.76 11.68
N ARG A 564 -42.34 6.52 11.01
CA ARG A 564 -43.77 6.15 10.85
C ARG A 564 -43.95 4.79 10.17
N LEU A 565 -43.21 4.54 9.08
CA LEU A 565 -43.29 3.26 8.36
C LEU A 565 -42.78 2.08 9.19
N ARG A 566 -41.76 2.29 10.00
CA ARG A 566 -41.27 1.27 10.94
C ARG A 566 -42.31 0.96 12.00
N ARG A 567 -42.83 2.01 12.66
CA ARG A 567 -43.87 1.85 13.66
C ARG A 567 -45.08 1.13 13.11
N ALA A 568 -45.49 1.44 11.88
CA ALA A 568 -46.55 0.73 11.18
C ALA A 568 -46.27 -0.78 11.01
N ARG A 569 -45.02 -1.15 10.70
CA ARG A 569 -44.63 -2.56 10.59
C ARG A 569 -44.63 -3.27 11.94
N GLU A 570 -44.09 -2.64 12.96
CA GLU A 570 -44.09 -3.18 14.33
C GLU A 570 -45.52 -3.44 14.84
N VAL A 571 -46.39 -2.45 14.67
CA VAL A 571 -47.81 -2.60 15.04
C VAL A 571 -48.48 -3.70 14.22
N SER A 572 -48.22 -3.79 12.92
CA SER A 572 -48.76 -4.86 12.05
C SER A 572 -48.25 -6.24 12.49
N GLN A 573 -47.00 -6.33 12.89
CA GLN A 573 -46.39 -7.56 13.38
C GLN A 573 -46.96 -7.97 14.73
N SER A 574 -47.16 -7.01 15.64
CA SER A 574 -47.83 -7.24 16.92
C SER A 574 -49.28 -7.68 16.76
N ILE A 575 -50.01 -7.08 15.81
CA ILE A 575 -51.37 -7.54 15.47
C ILE A 575 -51.36 -8.99 15.00
N ALA A 576 -50.44 -9.36 14.10
CA ALA A 576 -50.33 -10.74 13.60
C ALA A 576 -49.96 -11.74 14.69
N GLU A 577 -49.08 -11.36 15.61
CA GLU A 577 -48.69 -12.21 16.77
C GLU A 577 -49.84 -12.41 17.75
N VAL A 578 -50.62 -11.38 18.07
CA VAL A 578 -51.79 -11.48 18.93
C VAL A 578 -52.87 -12.34 18.28
N GLN A 579 -53.13 -12.14 16.96
CA GLN A 579 -54.06 -12.98 16.19
C GLN A 579 -53.65 -14.45 16.13
N ALA A 580 -52.35 -14.72 15.98
CA ALA A 580 -51.85 -16.10 15.97
C ALA A 580 -51.98 -16.81 17.33
N LYS A 581 -51.86 -16.06 18.44
CA LYS A 581 -52.02 -16.59 19.79
C LYS A 581 -53.49 -16.81 20.19
N THR A 582 -54.42 -16.00 19.71
CA THR A 582 -55.83 -16.03 20.14
C THR A 582 -56.72 -16.91 19.24
N GLY A 583 -56.27 -17.33 18.06
CA GLY A 583 -57.08 -18.09 17.09
C GLY A 583 -58.16 -17.26 16.41
N ALA A 584 -58.53 -17.63 15.18
CA ALA A 584 -59.41 -16.86 14.31
C ALA A 584 -60.88 -16.73 14.78
N ALA A 585 -61.27 -17.32 15.93
CA ALA A 585 -62.65 -17.34 16.43
C ALA A 585 -62.87 -16.62 17.77
N THR A 586 -61.90 -15.88 18.28
CA THR A 586 -61.99 -15.21 19.60
C THR A 586 -62.49 -13.76 19.43
N PRO A 587 -63.32 -13.24 20.35
CA PRO A 587 -63.75 -11.84 20.29
C PRO A 587 -62.55 -10.92 20.41
N VAL A 588 -62.58 -9.81 19.64
CA VAL A 588 -61.52 -8.79 19.57
C VAL A 588 -61.16 -8.33 21.00
N THR A 589 -59.98 -8.71 21.47
CA THR A 589 -59.48 -8.29 22.77
C THR A 589 -59.22 -6.79 22.77
N ASP A 590 -59.29 -6.15 23.96
CA ASP A 590 -59.00 -4.72 24.10
C ASP A 590 -57.57 -4.38 23.61
N GLU A 591 -56.63 -5.31 23.74
CA GLU A 591 -55.26 -5.21 23.21
C GLU A 591 -55.26 -5.14 21.68
N LEU A 592 -56.01 -5.99 20.98
CA LEU A 592 -56.12 -5.98 19.52
C LEU A 592 -56.80 -4.71 19.02
N ARG A 593 -57.78 -4.19 19.76
CA ARG A 593 -58.48 -2.94 19.49
C ARG A 593 -57.55 -1.74 19.60
N ALA A 594 -56.72 -1.69 20.65
CA ALA A 594 -55.70 -0.67 20.85
C ALA A 594 -54.65 -0.66 19.72
N LEU A 595 -54.13 -1.84 19.30
CA LEU A 595 -53.18 -1.97 18.20
C LEU A 595 -53.76 -1.53 16.84
N HIS A 596 -55.05 -1.80 16.58
CA HIS A 596 -55.70 -1.32 15.37
C HIS A 596 -55.89 0.20 15.37
N GLN A 597 -56.20 0.80 16.51
CA GLN A 597 -56.29 2.26 16.67
C GLN A 597 -54.90 2.91 16.46
N GLU A 598 -53.84 2.33 17.01
CA GLU A 598 -52.48 2.78 16.80
C GLU A 598 -52.07 2.65 15.33
N SER A 599 -52.40 1.55 14.67
CA SER A 599 -52.18 1.35 13.21
C SER A 599 -52.87 2.44 12.39
N ALA A 600 -54.16 2.73 12.67
CA ALA A 600 -54.89 3.77 11.98
C ALA A 600 -54.29 5.17 12.17
N ALA A 601 -53.79 5.48 13.37
CA ALA A 601 -53.10 6.74 13.66
C ALA A 601 -51.77 6.85 12.90
N VAL A 602 -50.98 5.77 12.83
CA VAL A 602 -49.70 5.74 12.12
C VAL A 602 -49.88 5.91 10.58
N TYR A 603 -50.93 5.30 10.03
CA TYR A 603 -51.22 5.46 8.59
C TYR A 603 -51.97 6.76 8.28
N GLY A 604 -52.32 7.59 9.25
CA GLY A 604 -52.99 8.87 9.04
C GLY A 604 -54.44 8.71 8.60
N ILE A 605 -55.08 7.57 8.86
CA ILE A 605 -56.47 7.29 8.55
C ILE A 605 -57.32 7.84 9.69
N THR A 606 -57.66 9.12 9.63
CA THR A 606 -58.59 9.76 10.54
C THR A 606 -59.99 9.63 10.00
N GLY A 607 -60.82 8.79 10.62
CA GLY A 607 -62.28 8.72 10.36
C GLY A 607 -62.73 7.44 9.65
N GLY A 608 -63.41 6.54 10.34
CA GLY A 608 -64.23 5.51 9.73
C GLY A 608 -63.94 4.04 10.09
N VAL A 609 -62.82 3.72 10.73
CA VAL A 609 -62.47 2.30 11.03
C VAL A 609 -63.17 1.78 12.30
N ALA A 610 -63.60 2.67 13.19
CA ALA A 610 -64.29 2.26 14.43
C ALA A 610 -65.68 1.65 14.20
N GLN A 611 -66.35 1.93 13.08
CA GLN A 611 -67.71 1.42 12.77
C GLN A 611 -67.75 0.11 11.96
N SER A 612 -66.61 -0.27 11.31
CA SER A 612 -66.58 -1.49 10.48
C SER A 612 -66.29 -2.78 11.27
N LEU A 613 -65.86 -2.67 12.53
CA LEU A 613 -65.52 -3.81 13.37
C LEU A 613 -66.73 -4.35 14.19
N GLU A 614 -67.86 -3.66 14.18
CA GLU A 614 -69.11 -4.12 14.86
C GLU A 614 -69.97 -5.04 13.98
N HIS A 615 -69.77 -5.07 12.69
CA HIS A 615 -70.50 -5.95 11.76
C HIS A 615 -69.55 -6.72 10.88
N GLY A 616 -69.37 -8.00 11.18
CA GLY A 616 -68.50 -8.93 10.45
C GLY A 616 -68.91 -9.09 8.98
N THR A 617 -68.28 -8.32 8.11
CA THR A 617 -68.32 -8.49 6.64
C THR A 617 -66.92 -8.54 6.08
N PRO A 618 -66.60 -9.47 5.16
CA PRO A 618 -65.26 -9.65 4.61
C PRO A 618 -64.84 -8.45 3.78
N GLY A 619 -63.60 -7.96 3.99
CA GLY A 619 -63.00 -6.85 3.30
C GLY A 619 -62.79 -7.12 1.78
N PRO A 620 -62.71 -6.10 0.98
CA PRO A 620 -62.55 -6.22 -0.47
C PRO A 620 -61.12 -6.63 -0.84
N GLN A 621 -61.04 -7.63 -1.70
CA GLN A 621 -59.82 -8.02 -2.40
C GLN A 621 -59.49 -6.96 -3.47
N GLY A 622 -58.21 -6.60 -3.49
CA GLY A 622 -57.54 -6.18 -4.71
C GLY A 622 -57.79 -4.75 -5.19
N ALA A 623 -56.88 -3.85 -4.90
CA ALA A 623 -56.60 -2.70 -5.75
C ALA A 623 -55.17 -2.82 -6.31
N GLN A 624 -55.07 -3.09 -7.59
CA GLN A 624 -53.87 -2.96 -8.39
C GLN A 624 -53.39 -1.50 -8.38
N THR A 625 -52.18 -1.28 -8.07
CA THR A 625 -51.52 0.02 -8.25
C THR A 625 -51.02 0.12 -9.67
N ASN A 626 -51.55 1.07 -10.41
CA ASN A 626 -50.90 1.72 -11.56
C ASN A 626 -50.20 2.98 -11.08
N GLU A 627 -48.98 3.19 -11.62
CA GLU A 627 -48.03 4.32 -11.61
C GLU A 627 -47.12 4.49 -10.40
#